data_a909684df4d2d701f190c8fa84099270
#
_entry.id   a909684df4d2d701f190c8fa84099270
#
_cell.length_a   1.000
_cell.length_b   1.000
_cell.length_c   1.000
_cell.angle_alpha   90.00
_cell.angle_beta   90.00
_cell.angle_gamma   90.00
#
_symmetry.space_group_name_H-M   'P 1'
#
loop_
_entity.id
_entity.type
_entity.pdbx_description
1 polymer ?
#
loop_
_entity_poly.entity_id
_entity_poly.type
_entity_poly.pdbx_seq_one_letter_code
_entity_poly.pdbx_strand_id
1 'polypeptide(L)'
;LMRPRMVRAAEAGELGLVTRVVDADELASATEELARQLAAGPTQAYAAIKRSVNYSATHDLDAALDFEGQQMAATGSTQDHRDAVAAFVAKQQPTFNGR
;
A
#
# COMPACT_ATOMS: atom_id res chain seq x y z
N LEU A 1 2.64 16.25 -19.46
CA LEU A 1 2.38 17.60 -18.91
C LEU A 1 2.61 18.72 -19.92
N MET A 2 3.53 18.57 -20.86
CA MET A 2 3.83 19.61 -21.87
C MET A 2 2.80 19.69 -23.01
N ARG A 3 1.92 18.71 -23.17
CA ARG A 3 0.83 18.68 -24.16
C ARG A 3 -0.47 18.32 -23.46
N PRO A 4 -1.16 19.31 -22.85
CA PRO A 4 -2.38 19.05 -22.11
C PRO A 4 -3.48 18.52 -23.04
N ARG A 5 -4.14 17.45 -22.64
CA ARG A 5 -5.28 16.85 -23.34
C ARG A 5 -6.15 16.09 -22.35
N MET A 6 -7.38 15.83 -22.75
CA MET A 6 -8.24 14.94 -21.98
C MET A 6 -7.72 13.50 -22.10
N VAL A 7 -7.60 12.81 -20.96
CA VAL A 7 -7.26 11.39 -20.85
C VAL A 7 -8.51 10.65 -20.37
N ARG A 8 -8.98 9.69 -21.14
CA ARG A 8 -10.14 8.86 -20.77
C ARG A 8 -9.74 7.80 -19.76
N ALA A 9 -10.71 7.26 -19.01
CA ALA A 9 -10.46 6.30 -17.94
C ALA A 9 -9.67 5.05 -18.41
N ALA A 10 -10.05 4.46 -19.55
CA ALA A 10 -9.35 3.32 -20.10
C ALA A 10 -7.86 3.63 -20.37
N GLU A 11 -7.58 4.74 -21.03
CA GLU A 11 -6.21 5.19 -21.29
C GLU A 11 -5.45 5.51 -19.99
N ALA A 12 -6.12 6.09 -19.00
CA ALA A 12 -5.50 6.35 -17.69
C ALA A 12 -5.07 5.04 -17.01
N GLY A 13 -5.85 3.98 -17.16
CA GLY A 13 -5.50 2.62 -16.72
C GLY A 13 -4.28 2.06 -17.45
N GLU A 14 -4.26 2.15 -18.78
CA GLU A 14 -3.13 1.69 -19.61
C GLU A 14 -1.82 2.45 -19.30
N LEU A 15 -1.92 3.75 -19.00
CA LEU A 15 -0.80 4.59 -18.62
C LEU A 15 -0.37 4.43 -17.15
N GLY A 16 -1.06 3.62 -16.35
CA GLY A 16 -0.78 3.47 -14.92
C GLY A 16 -1.08 4.69 -14.06
N LEU A 17 -1.92 5.63 -14.55
CA LEU A 17 -2.31 6.83 -13.81
C LEU A 17 -3.36 6.52 -12.72
N VAL A 18 -4.09 5.43 -12.87
CA VAL A 18 -5.08 4.94 -11.92
C VAL A 18 -4.87 3.45 -11.69
N THR A 19 -5.19 2.98 -10.50
CA THR A 19 -4.97 1.58 -10.08
C THR A 19 -5.98 0.63 -10.74
N ARG A 20 -7.23 1.09 -10.93
CA ARG A 20 -8.33 0.29 -11.46
C ARG A 20 -9.32 1.18 -12.21
N VAL A 21 -9.85 0.66 -13.28
CA VAL A 21 -10.97 1.26 -14.03
C VAL A 21 -12.18 0.35 -13.85
N VAL A 22 -13.31 0.93 -13.52
CA VAL A 22 -14.59 0.23 -13.33
C VAL A 22 -15.70 1.02 -14.01
N ASP A 23 -16.87 0.44 -14.19
CA ASP A 23 -18.05 1.14 -14.69
C ASP A 23 -18.52 2.19 -13.67
N ALA A 24 -19.20 3.23 -14.16
CA ALA A 24 -19.54 4.40 -13.32
C ALA A 24 -20.48 4.05 -12.15
N ASP A 25 -21.38 3.10 -12.34
CA ASP A 25 -22.29 2.57 -11.33
C ASP A 25 -21.61 1.69 -10.29
N GLU A 26 -20.46 1.09 -10.63
CA GLU A 26 -19.65 0.27 -9.72
C GLU A 26 -18.63 1.08 -8.91
N LEU A 27 -18.37 2.33 -9.26
CA LEU A 27 -17.28 3.11 -8.66
C LEU A 27 -17.38 3.21 -7.13
N ALA A 28 -18.59 3.46 -6.62
CA ALA A 28 -18.80 3.62 -5.18
C ALA A 28 -18.52 2.31 -4.43
N SER A 29 -19.08 1.18 -4.90
CA SER A 29 -18.90 -0.14 -4.28
C SER A 29 -17.45 -0.62 -4.35
N ALA A 30 -16.80 -0.47 -5.50
CA ALA A 30 -15.40 -0.84 -5.69
C ALA A 30 -14.45 -0.01 -4.80
N THR A 31 -14.75 1.29 -4.62
CA THR A 31 -14.00 2.17 -3.74
C THR A 31 -14.15 1.75 -2.27
N GLU A 32 -15.38 1.48 -1.84
CA GLU A 32 -15.66 1.06 -0.47
C GLU A 32 -15.05 -0.31 -0.15
N GLU A 33 -15.08 -1.23 -1.08
CA GLU A 33 -14.43 -2.54 -0.96
C GLU A 33 -12.91 -2.38 -0.75
N LEU A 34 -12.24 -1.61 -1.61
CA LEU A 34 -10.81 -1.36 -1.49
C LEU A 34 -10.47 -0.66 -0.17
N ALA A 35 -11.26 0.32 0.24
CA ALA A 35 -11.05 1.03 1.51
C ALA A 35 -11.18 0.08 2.71
N ARG A 36 -12.16 -0.82 2.72
CA ARG A 36 -12.29 -1.84 3.77
C ARG A 36 -11.12 -2.83 3.78
N GLN A 37 -10.67 -3.29 2.62
CA GLN A 37 -9.51 -4.18 2.51
C GLN A 37 -8.25 -3.53 3.10
N LEU A 38 -7.99 -2.26 2.75
CA LEU A 38 -6.86 -1.52 3.30
C LEU A 38 -7.00 -1.26 4.81
N ALA A 39 -8.19 -0.92 5.29
CA ALA A 39 -8.45 -0.70 6.71
C ALA A 39 -8.30 -1.97 7.56
N ALA A 40 -8.61 -3.13 6.99
CA ALA A 40 -8.44 -4.43 7.65
C ALA A 40 -7.00 -4.97 7.57
N GLY A 41 -6.12 -4.32 6.84
CA GLY A 41 -4.74 -4.74 6.66
C GLY A 41 -3.77 -4.20 7.72
N PRO A 42 -2.46 -4.50 7.59
CA PRO A 42 -1.43 -4.08 8.52
C PRO A 42 -1.11 -2.58 8.37
N THR A 43 -1.90 -1.72 8.98
CA THR A 43 -1.85 -0.26 8.79
C THR A 43 -0.50 0.35 9.18
N GLN A 44 0.21 -0.21 10.15
CA GLN A 44 1.58 0.20 10.51
C GLN A 44 2.56 -0.08 9.35
N ALA A 45 2.45 -1.24 8.71
CA ALA A 45 3.27 -1.58 7.55
C ALA A 45 2.94 -0.69 6.34
N TYR A 46 1.66 -0.39 6.10
CA TYR A 46 1.28 0.56 5.04
C TYR A 46 1.84 1.96 5.28
N ALA A 47 1.83 2.42 6.53
CA ALA A 47 2.44 3.70 6.90
C ALA A 47 3.96 3.68 6.68
N ALA A 48 4.64 2.58 7.00
CA ALA A 48 6.08 2.40 6.74
C ALA A 48 6.39 2.43 5.24
N ILE A 49 5.63 1.70 4.42
CA ILE A 49 5.78 1.70 2.95
C ILE A 49 5.64 3.13 2.40
N LYS A 50 4.62 3.87 2.82
CA LYS A 50 4.43 5.26 2.35
C LYS A 50 5.60 6.17 2.74
N ARG A 51 6.15 6.00 3.96
CA ARG A 51 7.33 6.75 4.38
C ARG A 51 8.55 6.40 3.53
N SER A 52 8.79 5.10 3.26
CA SER A 52 9.92 4.65 2.44
C SER A 52 9.84 5.16 1.01
N VAL A 53 8.66 5.07 0.37
CA VAL A 53 8.45 5.62 -0.98
C VAL A 53 8.68 7.12 -1.04
N ASN A 54 8.16 7.89 -0.06
CA ASN A 54 8.38 9.33 -0.03
C ASN A 54 9.85 9.69 0.22
N TYR A 55 10.55 8.93 1.06
CA TYR A 55 11.96 9.14 1.35
C TYR A 55 12.82 8.87 0.11
N SER A 56 12.60 7.76 -0.58
CA SER A 56 13.35 7.36 -1.77
C SER A 56 13.21 8.35 -2.94
N ALA A 57 12.13 9.13 -2.98
CA ALA A 57 11.92 10.12 -4.03
C ALA A 57 12.95 11.28 -4.01
N THR A 58 13.65 11.49 -2.89
CA THR A 58 14.55 12.63 -2.68
C THR A 58 15.93 12.24 -2.17
N HIS A 59 16.20 10.95 -2.00
CA HIS A 59 17.47 10.43 -1.46
C HIS A 59 18.08 9.41 -2.42
N ASP A 60 19.38 9.18 -2.29
CA ASP A 60 20.07 8.14 -3.06
C ASP A 60 19.69 6.73 -2.59
N LEU A 61 20.13 5.74 -3.36
CA LEU A 61 19.77 4.34 -3.13
C LEU A 61 20.25 3.84 -1.75
N ASP A 62 21.48 4.19 -1.35
CA ASP A 62 22.06 3.71 -0.10
C ASP A 62 21.27 4.25 1.10
N ALA A 63 20.99 5.55 1.12
CA ALA A 63 20.15 6.17 2.15
C ALA A 63 18.73 5.62 2.16
N ALA A 64 18.15 5.34 0.97
CA ALA A 64 16.81 4.76 0.86
C ALA A 64 16.76 3.34 1.42
N LEU A 65 17.77 2.51 1.14
CA LEU A 65 17.88 1.13 1.68
C LEU A 65 18.07 1.13 3.20
N ASP A 66 18.91 2.01 3.73
CA ASP A 66 19.09 2.17 5.17
C ASP A 66 17.79 2.57 5.86
N PHE A 67 17.06 3.51 5.28
CA PHE A 67 15.75 3.93 5.79
C PHE A 67 14.72 2.81 5.75
N GLU A 68 14.66 2.05 4.65
CA GLU A 68 13.77 0.90 4.52
C GLU A 68 14.09 -0.17 5.57
N GLY A 69 15.37 -0.46 5.81
CA GLY A 69 15.81 -1.37 6.88
C GLY A 69 15.30 -0.94 8.26
N GLN A 70 15.35 0.35 8.57
CA GLN A 70 14.79 0.90 9.81
C GLN A 70 13.26 0.72 9.88
N GLN A 71 12.55 0.96 8.78
CA GLN A 71 11.10 0.75 8.72
C GLN A 71 10.73 -0.73 8.88
N MET A 72 11.50 -1.65 8.28
CA MET A 72 11.32 -3.10 8.45
C MET A 72 11.54 -3.52 9.90
N ALA A 73 12.59 -3.05 10.55
CA ALA A 73 12.86 -3.34 11.97
C ALA A 73 11.71 -2.84 12.86
N ALA A 74 11.22 -1.62 12.62
CA ALA A 74 10.11 -1.03 13.38
C ALA A 74 8.82 -1.84 13.20
N THR A 75 8.45 -2.19 11.98
CA THR A 75 7.24 -2.99 11.71
C THR A 75 7.37 -4.44 12.18
N GLY A 76 8.56 -5.03 12.08
CA GLY A 76 8.86 -6.37 12.58
C GLY A 76 8.72 -6.51 14.11
N SER A 77 8.79 -5.41 14.85
CA SER A 77 8.60 -5.39 16.31
C SER A 77 7.14 -5.25 16.76
N THR A 78 6.20 -5.07 15.81
CA THR A 78 4.76 -4.87 16.13
C THR A 78 4.07 -6.16 16.56
N GLN A 79 2.92 -6.03 17.24
CA GLN A 79 2.07 -7.18 17.55
C GLN A 79 1.48 -7.77 16.27
N ASP A 80 1.04 -6.92 15.34
CA ASP A 80 0.51 -7.34 14.04
C ASP A 80 1.49 -8.25 13.29
N HIS A 81 2.81 -7.96 13.33
CA HIS A 81 3.83 -8.82 12.73
C HIS A 81 3.90 -10.20 13.40
N ARG A 82 3.93 -10.23 14.73
CA ARG A 82 3.97 -11.49 15.50
C ARG A 82 2.76 -12.36 15.22
N ASP A 83 1.58 -11.74 15.20
CA ASP A 83 0.31 -12.43 14.95
C ASP A 83 0.23 -12.94 13.50
N ALA A 84 0.75 -12.15 12.53
CA ALA A 84 0.83 -12.57 11.13
C ALA A 84 1.77 -13.76 10.93
N VAL A 85 2.93 -13.78 11.58
CA VAL A 85 3.87 -14.93 11.55
C VAL A 85 3.22 -16.17 12.15
N ALA A 86 2.54 -16.04 13.28
CA ALA A 86 1.84 -17.17 13.91
C ALA A 86 0.71 -17.70 13.00
N ALA A 87 -0.08 -16.82 12.41
CA ALA A 87 -1.14 -17.19 11.46
C ALA A 87 -0.57 -17.89 10.22
N PHE A 88 0.55 -17.39 9.68
CA PHE A 88 1.23 -17.99 8.53
C PHE A 88 1.68 -19.44 8.83
N VAL A 89 2.32 -19.66 9.96
CA VAL A 89 2.75 -21.02 10.40
C VAL A 89 1.54 -21.93 10.59
N ALA A 90 0.44 -21.41 11.13
CA ALA A 90 -0.81 -22.15 11.31
C ALA A 90 -1.63 -22.31 10.01
N LYS A 91 -1.19 -21.74 8.87
CA LYS A 91 -1.93 -21.68 7.60
C LYS A 91 -3.32 -21.04 7.74
N GLN A 92 -3.41 -20.00 8.56
CA GLN A 92 -4.61 -19.21 8.80
C GLN A 92 -4.45 -17.80 8.25
N GLN A 93 -5.58 -17.12 8.05
CA GLN A 93 -5.57 -15.70 7.68
C GLN A 93 -5.23 -14.85 8.92
N PRO A 94 -4.28 -13.90 8.81
CA PRO A 94 -3.96 -13.00 9.92
C PRO A 94 -5.08 -11.97 10.12
N THR A 95 -5.19 -11.48 11.36
CA THR A 95 -6.00 -10.31 11.71
C THR A 95 -5.07 -9.21 12.20
N PHE A 96 -5.30 -7.99 11.75
CA PHE A 96 -4.46 -6.83 12.07
C PHE A 96 -5.24 -5.83 12.92
N ASN A 97 -4.56 -5.24 13.90
CA ASN A 97 -5.14 -4.31 14.87
C ASN A 97 -4.41 -2.94 14.90
N GLY A 98 -3.42 -2.76 14.03
CA GLY A 98 -2.64 -1.52 13.92
C GLY A 98 -1.66 -1.29 15.08
N ARG A 99 -1.14 -2.33 15.71
CA ARG A 99 -0.27 -2.22 16.89
C ARG A 99 0.83 -3.30 16.97
#